data_58da5c640f333f194469456849152e67
#
_entry.id   58da5c640f333f194469456849152e67
#
_cell.length_a   1.000
_cell.length_b   1.000
_cell.length_c   1.000
_cell.angle_alpha   90.00
_cell.angle_beta   90.00
_cell.angle_gamma   90.00
#
_symmetry.space_group_name_H-M   'P 1'
#
loop_
_entity.id
_entity.type
_entity.pdbx_description
1 polymer ?
#
loop_
_entity_poly.entity_id
_entity_poly.type
_entity_poly.pdbx_seq_one_letter_code
_entity_poly.pdbx_strand_id
1 'polypeptide(L)'
;MVDEKSRIGRAGEHLVAFYLLQYCDSVILTNENSKADLILDHSDRLYKVQVKSTNSIWKHKGKEYYRWDFRPGRYRPDDSEKIRYTASDVDIYALVAIPLGKVLFVPYNTDMKSISKRIEDFEKLDTRESLEEALNIINHVPSLKPFK
;
A
#
# COMPACT_ATOMS: atom_id res chain seq x y z
N MET A 1 -22.11 -5.46 -13.47
CA MET A 1 -20.75 -5.91 -13.90
C MET A 1 -19.71 -5.10 -13.17
N VAL A 2 -18.74 -5.76 -12.57
CA VAL A 2 -17.62 -5.09 -11.86
C VAL A 2 -16.66 -4.53 -12.91
N ASP A 3 -16.30 -3.26 -12.79
CA ASP A 3 -15.34 -2.64 -13.71
C ASP A 3 -13.92 -3.17 -13.54
N GLU A 4 -13.08 -2.96 -14.54
CA GLU A 4 -11.70 -3.44 -14.55
C GLU A 4 -10.87 -2.86 -13.39
N LYS A 5 -11.04 -1.59 -13.08
CA LYS A 5 -10.32 -0.92 -12.00
C LYS A 5 -10.61 -1.56 -10.65
N SER A 6 -11.87 -1.87 -10.39
CA SER A 6 -12.28 -2.56 -9.16
C SER A 6 -11.71 -3.97 -9.08
N ARG A 7 -11.65 -4.69 -10.22
CA ARG A 7 -11.03 -6.01 -10.28
C ARG A 7 -9.56 -5.98 -9.94
N ILE A 8 -8.83 -5.00 -10.50
CA ILE A 8 -7.40 -4.81 -10.24
C ILE A 8 -7.16 -4.51 -8.77
N GLY A 9 -7.95 -3.63 -8.17
CA GLY A 9 -7.86 -3.32 -6.76
C GLY A 9 -8.07 -4.56 -5.88
N ARG A 10 -9.12 -5.32 -6.14
CA ARG A 10 -9.41 -6.55 -5.38
C ARG A 10 -8.35 -7.64 -5.58
N ALA A 11 -7.88 -7.82 -6.81
CA ALA A 11 -6.79 -8.75 -7.08
C ALA A 11 -5.53 -8.39 -6.29
N GLY A 12 -5.20 -7.10 -6.23
CA GLY A 12 -4.08 -6.61 -5.45
C GLY A 12 -4.23 -6.88 -3.95
N GLU A 13 -5.42 -6.66 -3.40
CA GLU A 13 -5.69 -6.95 -1.99
C GLU A 13 -5.49 -8.44 -1.66
N HIS A 14 -5.98 -9.33 -2.51
CA HIS A 14 -5.79 -10.78 -2.32
C HIS A 14 -4.33 -11.19 -2.49
N LEU A 15 -3.61 -10.58 -3.43
CA LEU A 15 -2.18 -10.85 -3.60
C LEU A 15 -1.37 -10.41 -2.38
N VAL A 16 -1.68 -9.25 -1.82
CA VAL A 16 -1.04 -8.76 -0.59
C VAL A 16 -1.33 -9.72 0.57
N ALA A 17 -2.58 -10.13 0.73
CA ALA A 17 -2.95 -11.10 1.76
C ALA A 17 -2.18 -12.42 1.60
N PHE A 18 -2.02 -12.89 0.37
CA PHE A 18 -1.25 -14.09 0.07
C PHE A 18 0.20 -13.98 0.54
N TYR A 19 0.87 -12.86 0.26
CA TYR A 19 2.24 -12.64 0.72
C TYR A 19 2.33 -12.49 2.24
N LEU A 20 1.45 -11.70 2.83
CA LEU A 20 1.46 -11.46 4.27
C LEU A 20 1.25 -12.75 5.07
N LEU A 21 0.35 -13.62 4.61
CA LEU A 21 0.09 -14.90 5.28
C LEU A 21 1.30 -15.85 5.27
N GLN A 22 2.25 -15.66 4.38
CA GLN A 22 3.48 -16.45 4.36
C GLN A 22 4.46 -16.05 5.46
N TYR A 23 4.37 -14.81 5.95
CA TYR A 23 5.39 -14.22 6.82
C TYR A 23 4.84 -13.75 8.17
N CYS A 24 3.54 -13.63 8.29
CA CYS A 24 2.89 -13.02 9.45
C CYS A 24 1.84 -13.96 10.06
N ASP A 25 1.44 -13.64 11.29
CA ASP A 25 0.57 -14.53 12.07
C ASP A 25 -0.85 -14.61 11.51
N SER A 26 -1.41 -13.47 11.11
CA SER A 26 -2.80 -13.39 10.64
C SER A 26 -3.04 -12.16 9.79
N VAL A 27 -3.98 -12.26 8.85
CA VAL A 27 -4.41 -11.16 7.99
C VAL A 27 -5.92 -11.17 7.89
N ILE A 28 -6.53 -9.99 8.04
CA ILE A 28 -7.97 -9.80 7.90
C ILE A 28 -8.22 -8.84 6.75
N LEU A 29 -9.03 -9.27 5.78
CA LEU A 29 -9.57 -8.38 4.74
C LEU A 29 -10.70 -7.57 5.34
N THR A 30 -10.65 -6.26 5.19
CA THR A 30 -11.68 -5.35 5.70
C THR A 30 -12.85 -5.21 4.72
N ASN A 31 -13.89 -4.52 5.16
CA ASN A 31 -15.02 -4.21 4.30
C ASN A 31 -14.81 -2.88 3.55
N GLU A 32 -15.70 -2.58 2.61
CA GLU A 32 -15.62 -1.41 1.73
C GLU A 32 -15.66 -0.07 2.47
N ASN A 33 -16.15 -0.04 3.70
CA ASN A 33 -16.26 1.18 4.48
C ASN A 33 -15.02 1.49 5.31
N SER A 34 -14.07 0.57 5.36
CA SER A 34 -12.82 0.77 6.08
C SER A 34 -11.82 1.55 5.24
N LYS A 35 -11.06 2.45 5.88
CA LYS A 35 -9.96 3.16 5.22
C LYS A 35 -8.74 2.27 4.98
N ALA A 36 -8.56 1.25 5.80
CA ALA A 36 -7.54 0.23 5.56
C ALA A 36 -8.15 -0.94 4.80
N ASP A 37 -7.44 -1.50 3.85
CA ASP A 37 -7.89 -2.66 3.08
C ASP A 37 -7.65 -3.97 3.81
N LEU A 38 -6.61 -4.02 4.64
CA LEU A 38 -6.19 -5.19 5.39
C LEU A 38 -5.77 -4.80 6.79
N ILE A 39 -5.99 -5.71 7.73
CA ILE A 39 -5.40 -5.63 9.06
C ILE A 39 -4.42 -6.79 9.21
N LEU A 40 -3.16 -6.46 9.47
CA LEU A 40 -2.08 -7.41 9.67
C LEU A 40 -1.83 -7.58 11.16
N ASP A 41 -1.88 -8.84 11.62
CA ASP A 41 -1.46 -9.20 12.97
C ASP A 41 -0.05 -9.81 12.89
N HIS A 42 0.90 -9.20 13.56
CA HIS A 42 2.28 -9.68 13.55
C HIS A 42 3.00 -9.25 14.83
N SER A 43 3.60 -10.23 15.50
CA SER A 43 4.37 -10.00 16.75
C SER A 43 3.58 -9.22 17.81
N ASP A 44 2.36 -9.66 18.07
CA ASP A 44 1.44 -9.07 19.05
C ASP A 44 1.03 -7.62 18.77
N ARG A 45 1.15 -7.18 17.52
CA ARG A 45 0.76 -5.86 17.08
C ARG A 45 -0.11 -5.93 15.83
N LEU A 46 -1.11 -5.04 15.76
CA LEU A 46 -1.97 -4.88 14.58
C LEU A 46 -1.48 -3.71 13.73
N TYR A 47 -1.37 -3.93 12.43
CA TYR A 47 -0.99 -2.91 11.46
C TYR A 47 -2.11 -2.74 10.44
N LYS A 48 -2.41 -1.49 10.12
CA LYS A 48 -3.38 -1.15 9.07
C LYS A 48 -2.66 -1.01 7.74
N VAL A 49 -3.08 -1.79 6.76
CA VAL A 49 -2.46 -1.84 5.43
C VAL A 49 -3.41 -1.28 4.39
N GLN A 50 -2.94 -0.32 3.61
CA GLN A 50 -3.65 0.20 2.45
C GLN A 50 -2.98 -0.34 1.19
N VAL A 51 -3.75 -0.94 0.31
CA VAL A 51 -3.25 -1.51 -0.94
C VAL A 51 -3.46 -0.53 -2.09
N LYS A 52 -2.42 -0.32 -2.87
CA LYS A 52 -2.47 0.45 -4.11
C LYS A 52 -1.97 -0.43 -5.24
N SER A 53 -2.81 -0.70 -6.22
CA SER A 53 -2.49 -1.58 -7.34
C SER A 53 -2.39 -0.83 -8.65
N THR A 54 -1.45 -1.24 -9.49
CA THR A 54 -1.34 -0.75 -10.86
C THR A 54 -1.12 -1.91 -11.83
N ASN A 55 -1.70 -1.80 -13.03
CA ASN A 55 -1.42 -2.70 -14.14
C ASN A 55 -0.86 -1.95 -15.36
N SER A 56 -0.61 -0.66 -15.22
CA SER A 56 -0.19 0.23 -16.29
C SER A 56 1.26 0.64 -16.16
N ILE A 57 1.94 0.73 -17.31
CA ILE A 57 3.30 1.24 -17.39
C ILE A 57 3.24 2.75 -17.63
N TRP A 58 3.97 3.49 -16.82
CA TRP A 58 4.16 4.92 -16.98
C TRP A 58 5.52 5.18 -17.64
N LYS A 59 5.51 5.85 -18.78
CA LYS A 59 6.73 6.19 -19.51
C LYS A 59 7.15 7.62 -19.23
N HIS A 60 8.41 7.79 -18.86
CA HIS A 60 8.97 9.12 -18.60
C HIS A 60 10.43 9.16 -19.05
N LYS A 61 10.77 10.14 -19.91
CA LYS A 61 12.12 10.34 -20.44
C LYS A 61 12.74 9.04 -21.03
N GLY A 62 11.96 8.30 -21.79
CA GLY A 62 12.40 7.05 -22.43
C GLY A 62 12.55 5.85 -21.50
N LYS A 63 12.18 5.97 -20.25
CA LYS A 63 12.24 4.88 -19.26
C LYS A 63 10.85 4.47 -18.83
N GLU A 64 10.70 3.22 -18.41
CA GLU A 64 9.43 2.64 -18.01
C GLU A 64 9.38 2.42 -16.50
N TYR A 65 8.25 2.80 -15.89
CA TYR A 65 8.02 2.76 -14.45
C TYR A 65 6.64 2.18 -14.14
N TYR A 66 6.51 1.61 -12.95
CA TYR A 66 5.23 1.52 -12.27
C TYR A 66 5.09 2.73 -11.36
N ARG A 67 3.88 3.29 -11.31
CA ARG A 67 3.58 4.47 -10.49
C ARG A 67 2.31 4.27 -9.70
N TRP A 68 2.35 4.66 -8.44
CA TRP A 68 1.20 4.64 -7.53
C TRP A 68 0.98 6.05 -7.01
N ASP A 69 -0.27 6.50 -7.07
CA ASP A 69 -0.69 7.82 -6.61
C ASP A 69 -1.40 7.70 -5.27
N PHE A 70 -1.00 8.54 -4.32
CA PHE A 70 -1.60 8.61 -2.99
C PHE A 70 -2.51 9.81 -2.82
N ARG A 71 -2.63 10.63 -3.86
CA ARG A 71 -3.53 11.78 -3.85
C ARG A 71 -4.97 11.31 -3.72
N PRO A 72 -5.81 12.05 -2.96
CA PRO A 72 -7.24 11.76 -2.92
C PRO A 72 -7.79 11.76 -4.34
N GLY A 73 -8.70 10.84 -4.61
CA GLY A 73 -9.34 10.71 -5.92
C GLY A 73 -10.01 12.00 -6.36
N ARG A 74 -10.46 12.03 -7.62
CA ARG A 74 -11.08 13.21 -8.21
C ARG A 74 -12.16 13.78 -7.29
N TYR A 75 -12.09 15.08 -7.08
CA TYR A 75 -13.13 15.85 -6.44
C TYR A 75 -14.48 15.56 -7.13
N ARG A 76 -15.41 15.04 -6.35
CA ARG A 76 -16.81 14.98 -6.76
C ARG A 76 -17.48 16.20 -6.16
N PRO A 77 -18.25 16.99 -6.96
CA PRO A 77 -18.90 18.19 -6.44
C PRO A 77 -19.77 17.96 -5.22
N ASP A 78 -20.26 16.72 -5.06
CA ASP A 78 -21.11 16.33 -3.94
C ASP A 78 -20.34 15.87 -2.70
N ASP A 79 -19.03 15.68 -2.82
CA ASP A 79 -18.17 15.26 -1.70
C ASP A 79 -17.59 16.52 -1.04
N SER A 80 -18.18 16.94 0.05
CA SER A 80 -17.73 18.10 0.81
C SER A 80 -16.40 17.89 1.53
N GLU A 81 -15.90 16.64 1.61
CA GLU A 81 -14.65 16.29 2.27
C GLU A 81 -13.76 15.45 1.37
N LYS A 82 -12.53 15.94 1.19
CA LYS A 82 -11.47 15.13 0.59
C LYS A 82 -11.06 14.06 1.58
N ILE A 83 -11.25 12.79 1.22
CA ILE A 83 -10.77 11.68 2.04
C ILE A 83 -9.25 11.68 1.98
N ARG A 84 -8.62 12.12 3.06
CA ARG A 84 -7.18 12.01 3.24
C ARG A 84 -6.90 10.92 4.27
N TYR A 85 -5.95 10.08 3.98
CA TYR A 85 -5.45 9.14 4.96
C TYR A 85 -4.59 9.88 5.98
N THR A 86 -4.73 9.49 7.23
CA THR A 86 -3.92 10.00 8.34
C THR A 86 -3.08 8.86 8.92
N ALA A 87 -2.13 9.20 9.78
CA ALA A 87 -1.31 8.20 10.46
C ALA A 87 -2.14 7.22 11.31
N SER A 88 -3.36 7.60 11.72
CA SER A 88 -4.27 6.71 12.44
C SER A 88 -5.04 5.77 11.52
N ASP A 89 -5.08 6.04 10.22
CA ASP A 89 -5.81 5.24 9.24
C ASP A 89 -4.94 4.15 8.58
N VAL A 90 -3.64 4.40 8.43
CA VAL A 90 -2.71 3.55 7.68
C VAL A 90 -1.35 3.52 8.35
N ASP A 91 -0.80 2.33 8.51
CA ASP A 91 0.58 2.13 8.97
C ASP A 91 1.52 1.80 7.81
N ILE A 92 1.03 1.04 6.84
CA ILE A 92 1.82 0.51 5.72
C ILE A 92 1.03 0.67 4.42
N TYR A 93 1.72 1.11 3.37
CA TYR A 93 1.24 0.96 2.01
C TYR A 93 1.81 -0.32 1.39
N ALA A 94 0.95 -1.09 0.73
CA ALA A 94 1.34 -2.22 -0.11
C ALA A 94 1.15 -1.82 -1.58
N LEU A 95 2.24 -1.64 -2.29
CA LEU A 95 2.26 -1.21 -3.69
C LEU A 95 2.37 -2.42 -4.61
N VAL A 96 1.32 -2.70 -5.34
CA VAL A 96 1.20 -3.90 -6.16
C VAL A 96 1.39 -3.58 -7.64
N ALA A 97 2.33 -4.26 -8.28
CA ALA A 97 2.44 -4.31 -9.73
C ALA A 97 1.80 -5.62 -10.22
N ILE A 98 0.56 -5.54 -10.67
CA ILE A 98 -0.21 -6.71 -11.09
C ILE A 98 0.51 -7.52 -12.18
N PRO A 99 1.11 -6.89 -13.23
CA PRO A 99 1.79 -7.67 -14.27
C PRO A 99 2.95 -8.54 -13.78
N LEU A 100 3.61 -8.13 -12.70
CA LEU A 100 4.73 -8.88 -12.13
C LEU A 100 4.30 -9.78 -10.95
N GLY A 101 3.09 -9.58 -10.44
CA GLY A 101 2.65 -10.30 -9.25
C GLY A 101 3.52 -10.00 -8.03
N LYS A 102 4.05 -8.79 -7.93
CA LYS A 102 4.96 -8.38 -6.84
C LYS A 102 4.40 -7.23 -6.03
N VAL A 103 4.81 -7.17 -4.77
CA VAL A 103 4.39 -6.16 -3.81
C VAL A 103 5.61 -5.51 -3.17
N LEU A 104 5.61 -4.20 -3.14
CA LEU A 104 6.56 -3.38 -2.36
C LEU A 104 5.83 -2.82 -1.15
N PHE A 105 6.30 -3.15 0.04
CA PHE A 105 5.77 -2.57 1.28
C PHE A 105 6.57 -1.34 1.66
N VAL A 106 5.87 -0.25 1.94
CA VAL A 106 6.50 1.00 2.40
C VAL A 106 5.74 1.53 3.62
N PRO A 107 6.46 2.11 4.59
CA PRO A 107 5.78 2.71 5.74
C PRO A 107 4.98 3.94 5.30
N TYR A 108 3.88 4.20 6.03
CA TYR A 108 3.07 5.38 5.77
C TYR A 108 3.86 6.68 5.96
N ASN A 109 3.65 7.62 5.05
CA ASN A 109 4.20 8.96 5.15
C ASN A 109 3.17 9.97 4.63
N THR A 110 2.82 10.95 5.45
CA THR A 110 1.82 11.96 5.12
C THR A 110 2.18 12.86 3.94
N ASP A 111 3.47 13.05 3.70
CA ASP A 111 3.96 13.95 2.65
C ASP A 111 4.06 13.27 1.29
N MET A 112 3.82 11.97 1.25
CA MET A 112 3.97 11.17 0.05
C MET A 112 2.79 11.40 -0.90
N LYS A 113 3.08 11.92 -2.10
CA LYS A 113 2.07 12.17 -3.14
C LYS A 113 2.01 11.05 -4.17
N SER A 114 3.15 10.48 -4.50
CA SER A 114 3.27 9.36 -5.42
C SER A 114 4.60 8.65 -5.22
N ILE A 115 4.65 7.38 -5.61
CA ILE A 115 5.88 6.60 -5.72
C ILE A 115 5.96 6.07 -7.14
N SER A 116 7.16 6.14 -7.74
CA SER A 116 7.48 5.51 -9.02
C SER A 116 8.68 4.60 -8.83
N LYS A 117 8.64 3.43 -9.45
CA LYS A 117 9.75 2.48 -9.46
C LYS A 117 9.99 2.02 -10.89
N ARG A 118 11.25 2.00 -11.33
CA ARG A 118 11.59 1.43 -12.63
C ARG A 118 11.20 -0.04 -12.65
N ILE A 119 10.66 -0.49 -13.78
CA ILE A 119 10.22 -1.88 -13.92
C ILE A 119 11.34 -2.84 -13.61
N GLU A 120 12.54 -2.60 -14.15
CA GLU A 120 13.70 -3.46 -13.93
C GLU A 120 14.11 -3.57 -12.45
N ASP A 121 13.95 -2.49 -11.68
CA ASP A 121 14.23 -2.50 -10.24
C ASP A 121 13.15 -3.28 -9.49
N PHE A 122 11.90 -3.11 -9.90
CA PHE A 122 10.78 -3.81 -9.29
C PHE A 122 10.80 -5.32 -9.57
N GLU A 123 11.29 -5.72 -10.74
CA GLU A 123 11.49 -7.13 -11.09
C GLU A 123 12.46 -7.84 -10.13
N LYS A 124 13.46 -7.11 -9.63
CA LYS A 124 14.48 -7.63 -8.71
C LYS A 124 14.07 -7.52 -7.24
N LEU A 125 12.93 -6.92 -6.95
CA LEU A 125 12.46 -6.68 -5.60
C LEU A 125 12.19 -8.00 -4.86
N ASP A 126 12.67 -8.09 -3.64
CA ASP A 126 12.28 -9.12 -2.69
C ASP A 126 11.13 -8.57 -1.82
N THR A 127 9.95 -9.15 -2.00
CA THR A 127 8.74 -8.72 -1.31
C THR A 127 8.87 -8.88 0.21
N ARG A 128 9.43 -9.99 0.68
CA ARG A 128 9.64 -10.26 2.10
C ARG A 128 10.58 -9.25 2.73
N GLU A 129 11.70 -9.00 2.08
CA GLU A 129 12.68 -8.01 2.54
C GLU A 129 12.06 -6.63 2.67
N SER A 130 11.25 -6.21 1.70
CA SER A 130 10.56 -4.91 1.76
C SER A 130 9.59 -4.82 2.94
N LEU A 131 8.91 -5.91 3.27
CA LEU A 131 8.02 -5.98 4.44
C LEU A 131 8.80 -5.86 5.74
N GLU A 132 9.88 -6.62 5.87
CA GLU A 132 10.74 -6.58 7.06
C GLU A 132 11.31 -5.17 7.28
N GLU A 133 11.78 -4.53 6.21
CA GLU A 133 12.30 -3.18 6.25
C GLU A 133 11.22 -2.17 6.67
N ALA A 134 10.02 -2.25 6.10
CA ALA A 134 8.91 -1.36 6.46
C ALA A 134 8.52 -1.52 7.94
N LEU A 135 8.41 -2.75 8.43
CA LEU A 135 8.09 -3.03 9.82
C LEU A 135 9.19 -2.53 10.77
N ASN A 136 10.46 -2.69 10.39
CA ASN A 136 11.57 -2.17 11.16
C ASN A 136 11.54 -0.66 11.28
N ILE A 137 11.26 0.05 10.19
CA ILE A 137 11.15 1.51 10.18
C ILE A 137 10.03 1.96 11.12
N ILE A 138 8.85 1.34 11.03
CA ILE A 138 7.69 1.70 11.86
C ILE A 138 7.99 1.49 13.34
N ASN A 139 8.65 0.38 13.68
CA ASN A 139 8.91 0.03 15.08
C ASN A 139 10.10 0.81 15.70
N HIS A 140 10.99 1.33 14.87
CA HIS A 140 12.19 2.05 15.32
C HIS A 140 12.07 3.56 15.17
N VAL A 141 11.04 4.07 14.51
CA VAL A 141 10.78 5.50 14.45
C VAL A 141 10.43 5.98 15.86
N PRO A 142 11.23 6.89 16.45
CA PRO A 142 10.89 7.45 17.74
C PRO A 142 9.49 8.02 17.69
N SER A 143 8.68 7.69 18.65
CA SER A 143 7.36 8.29 18.77
C SER A 143 7.53 9.81 18.80
N LEU A 144 7.00 10.50 17.79
CA LEU A 144 6.97 11.96 17.74
C LEU A 144 5.94 12.53 18.73
N LYS A 145 5.22 11.67 19.44
CA LYS A 145 4.33 12.12 20.49
C LYS A 145 5.18 12.68 21.60
N PRO A 146 4.97 13.95 21.98
CA PRO A 146 5.69 14.51 23.11
C PRO A 146 5.45 13.62 24.33
N PHE A 147 6.53 13.26 24.96
CA PHE A 147 6.41 12.61 26.25
C PHE A 147 5.68 13.56 27.21
N LYS A 148 4.86 12.99 27.95
CA LYS A 148 4.16 13.68 29.04
C LYS A 148 5.12 14.27 30.02
#